data_729b56fdd9a1db0f9a8ce8fed10eb6d8
#
_entry.id   729b56fdd9a1db0f9a8ce8fed10eb6d8
#
_cell.length_a   1.000
_cell.length_b   1.000
_cell.length_c   1.000
_cell.angle_alpha   90.00
_cell.angle_beta   90.00
_cell.angle_gamma   90.00
#
_symmetry.space_group_name_H-M   'P 1'
#
loop_
_entity.id
_entity.type
_entity.pdbx_description
1 polymer ?
#
loop_
_entity_poly.entity_id
_entity_poly.type
_entity_poly.pdbx_seq_one_letter_code
_entity_poly.pdbx_strand_id
1 'polypeptide(L)'
;MKLERIAVATLFALTLTAQTQPQLPFPDLVGPLKATPGCLGVETARTASGKMVIFAWFEDKKAVMRWYNSELHQQLVKMAAPPDPNHVPLAGIADDSAPILAIASLTLSNQPPKGSPLPVSQIAIELYQPLPGGVFVGSRFAPNSVKVPGMRDFSPQPSK
;
A
#
# COMPACT_ATOMS: atom_id res chain seq x y z
N MET A 1 -62.56 -6.21 -33.87
CA MET A 1 -61.20 -5.71 -34.14
C MET A 1 -60.44 -5.63 -32.82
N LYS A 2 -59.51 -6.56 -32.57
CA LYS A 2 -58.62 -6.56 -31.38
C LYS A 2 -57.28 -6.00 -31.83
N LEU A 3 -56.88 -4.87 -31.24
CA LEU A 3 -55.52 -4.31 -31.40
C LEU A 3 -54.61 -5.03 -30.42
N GLU A 4 -53.66 -5.79 -30.93
CA GLU A 4 -52.54 -6.33 -30.16
C GLU A 4 -51.47 -5.25 -30.01
N ARG A 5 -51.13 -4.92 -28.76
CA ARG A 5 -50.04 -4.01 -28.43
C ARG A 5 -48.74 -4.82 -28.36
N ILE A 6 -47.86 -4.64 -29.32
CA ILE A 6 -46.51 -5.18 -29.30
C ILE A 6 -45.65 -4.26 -28.43
N ALA A 7 -45.21 -4.77 -27.26
CA ALA A 7 -44.26 -4.10 -26.40
C ALA A 7 -42.81 -4.44 -26.90
N VAL A 8 -42.12 -3.46 -27.49
CA VAL A 8 -40.73 -3.60 -27.85
C VAL A 8 -39.88 -3.31 -26.60
N ALA A 9 -39.32 -4.34 -25.99
CA ALA A 9 -38.34 -4.21 -24.91
C ALA A 9 -36.98 -3.95 -25.51
N THR A 10 -36.51 -2.70 -25.42
CA THR A 10 -35.16 -2.31 -25.83
C THR A 10 -34.15 -2.66 -24.72
N LEU A 11 -33.38 -3.72 -24.95
CA LEU A 11 -32.26 -4.10 -24.06
C LEU A 11 -31.11 -3.12 -24.26
N PHE A 12 -30.88 -2.25 -23.28
CA PHE A 12 -29.65 -1.44 -23.23
C PHE A 12 -28.51 -2.30 -22.68
N ALA A 13 -27.64 -2.79 -23.58
CA ALA A 13 -26.38 -3.41 -23.20
C ALA A 13 -25.39 -2.31 -22.76
N LEU A 14 -25.19 -2.13 -21.45
CA LEU A 14 -24.08 -1.34 -20.93
C LEU A 14 -22.76 -2.08 -21.21
N THR A 15 -22.05 -1.67 -22.24
CA THR A 15 -20.67 -2.09 -22.45
C THR A 15 -19.79 -1.36 -21.43
N LEU A 16 -19.37 -2.05 -20.36
CA LEU A 16 -18.28 -1.60 -19.49
C LEU A 16 -16.99 -1.63 -20.32
N THR A 17 -16.62 -0.48 -20.89
CA THR A 17 -15.25 -0.29 -21.41
C THR A 17 -14.32 -0.19 -20.20
N ALA A 18 -13.54 -1.24 -19.95
CA ALA A 18 -12.42 -1.18 -19.04
C ALA A 18 -11.44 -0.13 -19.57
N GLN A 19 -11.42 1.05 -18.95
CA GLN A 19 -10.44 2.07 -19.25
C GLN A 19 -9.08 1.58 -18.76
N THR A 20 -8.27 1.08 -19.66
CA THR A 20 -6.85 0.85 -19.42
C THR A 20 -6.19 2.22 -19.23
N GLN A 21 -6.04 2.66 -17.98
CA GLN A 21 -5.29 3.88 -17.69
C GLN A 21 -3.83 3.64 -18.10
N PRO A 22 -3.20 4.57 -18.85
CA PRO A 22 -1.79 4.48 -19.16
C PRO A 22 -1.01 4.43 -17.82
N GLN A 23 -0.32 3.32 -17.57
CA GLN A 23 0.58 3.24 -16.43
C GLN A 23 1.77 4.16 -16.71
N LEU A 24 1.87 5.24 -15.93
CA LEU A 24 3.08 6.04 -15.88
C LEU A 24 4.24 5.14 -15.40
N PRO A 25 5.45 5.32 -15.93
CA PRO A 25 6.60 4.51 -15.56
C PRO A 25 7.07 4.89 -14.15
N PHE A 26 6.36 4.39 -13.14
CA PHE A 26 6.80 4.44 -11.76
C PHE A 26 7.53 3.13 -11.45
N PRO A 27 8.70 3.16 -10.78
CA PRO A 27 9.47 1.95 -10.53
C PRO A 27 8.67 0.94 -9.69
N ASP A 28 8.88 -0.36 -9.96
CA ASP A 28 8.34 -1.41 -9.10
C ASP A 28 8.99 -1.33 -7.71
N LEU A 29 8.19 -1.02 -6.71
CA LEU A 29 8.62 -1.01 -5.31
C LEU A 29 8.22 -2.28 -4.57
N VAL A 30 7.23 -3.01 -5.07
CA VAL A 30 6.64 -4.16 -4.37
C VAL A 30 7.62 -5.33 -4.32
N GLY A 31 8.24 -5.67 -5.45
CA GLY A 31 9.23 -6.73 -5.52
C GLY A 31 10.41 -6.51 -4.58
N PRO A 32 11.14 -5.40 -4.69
CA PRO A 32 12.25 -5.06 -3.80
C PRO A 32 11.87 -4.95 -2.32
N LEU A 33 10.69 -4.42 -1.98
CA LEU A 33 10.18 -4.40 -0.61
C LEU A 33 10.01 -5.82 -0.06
N LYS A 34 9.35 -6.71 -0.81
CA LYS A 34 9.17 -8.12 -0.43
C LYS A 34 10.49 -8.86 -0.28
N ALA A 35 11.50 -8.49 -1.05
CA ALA A 35 12.83 -9.10 -0.99
C ALA A 35 13.69 -8.58 0.18
N THR A 36 13.25 -7.51 0.87
CA THR A 36 13.99 -6.94 2.00
C THR A 36 13.93 -7.90 3.21
N PRO A 37 15.09 -8.31 3.77
CA PRO A 37 15.11 -9.17 4.96
C PRO A 37 14.34 -8.53 6.13
N GLY A 38 13.39 -9.28 6.72
CA GLY A 38 12.51 -8.80 7.77
C GLY A 38 11.28 -8.04 7.27
N CYS A 39 11.05 -7.95 5.96
CA CYS A 39 9.75 -7.58 5.41
C CYS A 39 8.79 -8.77 5.56
N LEU A 40 7.72 -8.58 6.32
CA LEU A 40 6.73 -9.62 6.62
C LEU A 40 5.64 -9.74 5.57
N GLY A 41 5.44 -8.69 4.77
CA GLY A 41 4.49 -8.67 3.68
C GLY A 41 4.29 -7.28 3.10
N VAL A 42 3.79 -7.24 1.88
CA VAL A 42 3.48 -6.00 1.14
C VAL A 42 2.13 -6.16 0.47
N GLU A 43 1.25 -5.19 0.69
CA GLU A 43 -0.03 -5.05 0.03
C GLU A 43 -0.12 -3.71 -0.69
N THR A 44 -0.96 -3.62 -1.70
CA THR A 44 -1.22 -2.38 -2.41
C THR A 44 -2.71 -2.12 -2.50
N ALA A 45 -3.08 -0.84 -2.48
CA ALA A 45 -4.46 -0.43 -2.66
C ALA A 45 -4.53 0.88 -3.46
N ARG A 46 -5.72 1.16 -3.96
CA ARG A 46 -6.07 2.48 -4.49
C ARG A 46 -7.20 3.06 -3.65
N THR A 47 -7.00 4.27 -3.13
CA THR A 47 -8.03 4.96 -2.37
C THR A 47 -9.14 5.49 -3.27
N ALA A 48 -10.29 5.81 -2.70
CA ALA A 48 -11.39 6.48 -3.41
C ALA A 48 -10.97 7.85 -4.00
N SER A 49 -9.97 8.52 -3.38
CA SER A 49 -9.39 9.76 -3.90
C SER A 49 -8.34 9.54 -5.00
N GLY A 50 -8.12 8.29 -5.45
CA GLY A 50 -7.20 7.94 -6.54
C GLY A 50 -5.74 7.77 -6.14
N LYS A 51 -5.38 7.90 -4.86
CA LYS A 51 -4.01 7.65 -4.39
C LYS A 51 -3.66 6.17 -4.53
N MET A 52 -2.47 5.87 -5.01
CA MET A 52 -1.87 4.56 -4.87
C MET A 52 -1.24 4.44 -3.48
N VAL A 53 -1.49 3.34 -2.80
CA VAL A 53 -0.97 3.10 -1.45
C VAL A 53 -0.24 1.77 -1.41
N ILE A 54 0.94 1.77 -0.81
CA ILE A 54 1.72 0.57 -0.51
C ILE A 54 1.76 0.42 1.00
N PHE A 55 1.38 -0.76 1.48
CA PHE A 55 1.48 -1.17 2.87
C PHE A 55 2.62 -2.17 2.98
N ALA A 56 3.65 -1.87 3.75
CA ALA A 56 4.77 -2.77 3.99
C ALA A 56 4.92 -3.03 5.49
N TRP A 57 4.80 -4.28 5.90
CA TRP A 57 5.00 -4.71 7.28
C TRP A 57 6.42 -5.19 7.48
N PHE A 58 7.08 -4.63 8.48
CA PHE A 58 8.43 -5.01 8.87
C PHE A 58 8.41 -5.61 10.28
N GLU A 59 9.31 -6.56 10.53
CA GLU A 59 9.40 -7.23 11.82
C GLU A 59 9.86 -6.31 12.95
N ASP A 60 10.72 -5.32 12.63
CA ASP A 60 11.29 -4.37 13.57
C ASP A 60 11.87 -3.14 12.85
N LYS A 61 12.42 -2.20 13.62
CA LYS A 61 13.15 -1.03 13.13
C LYS A 61 14.34 -1.40 12.22
N LYS A 62 15.06 -2.48 12.53
CA LYS A 62 16.25 -2.89 11.75
C LYS A 62 15.84 -3.32 10.34
N ALA A 63 14.69 -3.97 10.20
CA ALA A 63 14.15 -4.34 8.90
C ALA A 63 13.76 -3.11 8.07
N VAL A 64 13.11 -2.11 8.69
CA VAL A 64 12.83 -0.83 8.02
C VAL A 64 14.13 -0.15 7.59
N MET A 65 15.16 -0.15 8.44
CA MET A 65 16.46 0.43 8.12
C MET A 65 17.18 -0.30 6.97
N ARG A 66 17.01 -1.62 6.84
CA ARG A 66 17.51 -2.36 5.66
C ARG A 66 16.88 -1.87 4.36
N TRP A 67 15.56 -1.66 4.35
CA TRP A 67 14.87 -1.05 3.22
C TRP A 67 15.32 0.39 2.98
N TYR A 68 15.34 1.22 4.04
CA TYR A 68 15.75 2.62 3.94
C TYR A 68 17.13 2.76 3.31
N ASN A 69 18.09 1.90 3.66
CA ASN A 69 19.44 1.91 3.14
C ASN A 69 19.62 1.16 1.82
N SER A 70 18.55 0.56 1.26
CA SER A 70 18.64 -0.11 -0.03
C SER A 70 18.97 0.89 -1.15
N GLU A 71 19.65 0.42 -2.17
CA GLU A 71 20.06 1.27 -3.31
C GLU A 71 18.84 1.92 -3.97
N LEU A 72 17.77 1.14 -4.23
CA LEU A 72 16.54 1.65 -4.84
C LEU A 72 15.92 2.76 -3.99
N HIS A 73 15.76 2.55 -2.67
CA HIS A 73 15.16 3.55 -1.79
C HIS A 73 16.02 4.82 -1.75
N GLN A 74 17.33 4.69 -1.66
CA GLN A 74 18.24 5.83 -1.65
C GLN A 74 18.24 6.62 -2.97
N GLN A 75 18.05 5.93 -4.10
CA GLN A 75 17.85 6.60 -5.40
C GLN A 75 16.55 7.41 -5.41
N LEU A 76 15.45 6.83 -4.90
CA LEU A 76 14.15 7.53 -4.82
C LEU A 76 14.21 8.75 -3.90
N VAL A 77 14.84 8.63 -2.74
CA VAL A 77 15.03 9.77 -1.81
C VAL A 77 15.78 10.91 -2.49
N LYS A 78 16.89 10.61 -3.17
CA LYS A 78 17.66 11.61 -3.92
C LYS A 78 16.85 12.31 -5.02
N MET A 79 15.90 11.59 -5.62
CA MET A 79 15.00 12.17 -6.63
C MET A 79 13.85 12.97 -6.02
N ALA A 80 13.39 12.60 -4.84
CA ALA A 80 12.18 13.19 -4.23
C ALA A 80 12.45 14.43 -3.39
N ALA A 81 13.62 14.52 -2.75
CA ALA A 81 13.95 15.58 -1.79
C ALA A 81 15.43 15.98 -1.85
N PRO A 82 15.75 17.26 -1.57
CA PRO A 82 17.14 17.66 -1.38
C PRO A 82 17.73 16.93 -0.17
N PRO A 83 19.04 16.62 -0.19
CA PRO A 83 19.70 15.97 0.94
C PRO A 83 19.63 16.85 2.20
N ASP A 84 19.18 16.27 3.30
CA ASP A 84 19.27 16.87 4.63
C ASP A 84 20.36 16.15 5.43
N PRO A 85 21.51 16.80 5.68
CA PRO A 85 22.61 16.18 6.41
C PRO A 85 22.29 15.91 7.89
N ASN A 86 21.25 16.53 8.43
CA ASN A 86 20.81 16.35 9.82
C ASN A 86 19.69 15.30 9.96
N HIS A 87 19.21 14.75 8.85
CA HIS A 87 18.17 13.75 8.88
C HIS A 87 18.68 12.43 9.46
N VAL A 88 18.17 12.07 10.62
CA VAL A 88 18.41 10.75 11.23
C VAL A 88 17.14 9.91 11.05
N PRO A 89 17.14 8.90 10.16
CA PRO A 89 15.97 8.09 9.91
C PRO A 89 15.56 7.35 11.19
N LEU A 90 14.25 7.33 11.48
CA LEU A 90 13.66 6.61 12.61
C LEU A 90 14.23 6.99 14.00
N ALA A 91 14.73 8.21 14.16
CA ALA A 91 15.32 8.67 15.43
C ALA A 91 14.35 8.56 16.61
N GLY A 92 13.03 8.76 16.37
CA GLY A 92 12.00 8.67 17.40
C GLY A 92 11.43 7.26 17.63
N ILE A 93 11.94 6.24 16.95
CA ILE A 93 11.46 4.87 17.07
C ILE A 93 12.40 4.07 17.98
N ALA A 94 11.84 3.37 18.98
CA ALA A 94 12.62 2.52 19.87
C ALA A 94 13.24 1.33 19.13
N ASP A 95 14.41 0.88 19.61
CA ASP A 95 15.08 -0.33 19.12
C ASP A 95 14.51 -1.59 19.78
N ASP A 96 13.21 -1.76 19.68
CA ASP A 96 12.51 -2.95 20.12
C ASP A 96 12.18 -3.88 18.93
N SER A 97 11.66 -5.06 19.21
CA SER A 97 11.23 -6.03 18.20
C SER A 97 9.77 -5.84 17.81
N ALA A 98 9.19 -4.66 18.01
CA ALA A 98 7.80 -4.40 17.65
C ALA A 98 7.66 -4.26 16.12
N PRO A 99 6.64 -4.89 15.52
CA PRO A 99 6.37 -4.74 14.10
C PRO A 99 6.05 -3.28 13.73
N ILE A 100 6.52 -2.88 12.55
CA ILE A 100 6.26 -1.55 11.98
C ILE A 100 5.52 -1.71 10.66
N LEU A 101 4.42 -1.00 10.50
CA LEU A 101 3.74 -0.81 9.23
C LEU A 101 4.21 0.52 8.62
N ALA A 102 4.86 0.44 7.47
CA ALA A 102 5.13 1.60 6.64
C ALA A 102 4.02 1.74 5.58
N ILE A 103 3.43 2.93 5.50
CA ILE A 103 2.43 3.28 4.50
C ILE A 103 3.04 4.33 3.58
N ALA A 104 3.24 3.97 2.31
CA ALA A 104 3.60 4.92 1.26
C ALA A 104 2.35 5.28 0.46
N SER A 105 1.93 6.54 0.47
CA SER A 105 0.82 7.03 -0.34
C SER A 105 1.31 8.00 -1.42
N LEU A 106 0.87 7.77 -2.67
CA LEU A 106 1.34 8.49 -3.83
C LEU A 106 0.15 8.96 -4.68
N THR A 107 0.21 10.20 -5.15
CA THR A 107 -0.67 10.69 -6.20
C THR A 107 0.14 10.82 -7.48
N LEU A 108 -0.15 9.94 -8.45
CA LEU A 108 0.49 10.01 -9.77
C LEU A 108 -0.02 11.23 -10.54
N SER A 109 0.84 11.83 -11.33
CA SER A 109 0.49 13.02 -12.14
C SER A 109 1.21 12.99 -13.49
N ASN A 110 0.47 13.30 -14.55
CA ASN A 110 1.05 13.56 -15.86
C ASN A 110 1.72 14.94 -15.93
N GLN A 111 1.50 15.77 -14.91
CA GLN A 111 2.07 17.10 -14.76
C GLN A 111 2.71 17.22 -13.37
N PRO A 112 3.85 16.54 -13.14
CA PRO A 112 4.54 16.61 -11.86
C PRO A 112 5.03 18.04 -11.59
N PRO A 113 5.34 18.39 -10.33
CA PRO A 113 5.93 19.67 -10.01
C PRO A 113 7.19 19.94 -10.86
N LYS A 114 7.38 21.20 -11.27
CA LYS A 114 8.51 21.58 -12.13
C LYS A 114 9.84 21.15 -11.48
N GLY A 115 10.63 20.39 -12.22
CA GLY A 115 11.93 19.88 -11.75
C GLY A 115 11.83 18.52 -10.99
N SER A 116 10.62 17.97 -10.79
CA SER A 116 10.50 16.63 -10.22
C SER A 116 10.78 15.58 -11.30
N PRO A 117 11.71 14.66 -11.09
CA PRO A 117 11.96 13.54 -12.02
C PRO A 117 10.95 12.39 -11.82
N LEU A 118 10.13 12.44 -10.76
CA LEU A 118 9.11 11.44 -10.48
C LEU A 118 7.74 11.89 -10.99
N PRO A 119 6.94 11.00 -11.59
CA PRO A 119 5.60 11.30 -12.09
C PRO A 119 4.59 11.34 -10.94
N VAL A 120 4.89 12.06 -9.86
CA VAL A 120 4.05 12.18 -8.67
C VAL A 120 3.82 13.65 -8.33
N SER A 121 2.59 13.98 -7.94
CA SER A 121 2.27 15.31 -7.39
C SER A 121 2.30 15.32 -5.86
N GLN A 122 2.17 14.15 -5.23
CA GLN A 122 2.22 13.99 -3.77
C GLN A 122 2.84 12.64 -3.43
N ILE A 123 3.65 12.62 -2.38
CA ILE A 123 4.16 11.43 -1.71
C ILE A 123 4.15 11.66 -0.21
N ALA A 124 3.70 10.66 0.55
CA ALA A 124 3.85 10.63 1.99
C ALA A 124 4.28 9.24 2.42
N ILE A 125 5.18 9.19 3.41
CA ILE A 125 5.60 7.96 4.08
C ILE A 125 5.24 8.11 5.55
N GLU A 126 4.42 7.21 6.05
CA GLU A 126 3.93 7.22 7.43
C GLU A 126 4.25 5.89 8.09
N LEU A 127 4.58 5.93 9.39
CA LEU A 127 4.95 4.73 10.14
C LEU A 127 3.98 4.53 11.30
N TYR A 128 3.55 3.28 11.48
CA TYR A 128 2.59 2.89 12.50
C TYR A 128 3.05 1.62 13.22
N GLN A 129 2.66 1.47 14.46
CA GLN A 129 2.81 0.22 15.21
C GLN A 129 1.43 -0.35 15.54
N PRO A 130 1.25 -1.68 15.47
CA PRO A 130 0.01 -2.31 15.88
C PRO A 130 -0.26 -2.06 17.37
N LEU A 131 -1.45 -1.57 17.70
CA LEU A 131 -1.91 -1.53 19.09
C LEU A 131 -2.39 -2.92 19.53
N PRO A 132 -2.28 -3.26 20.83
CA PRO A 132 -2.87 -4.49 21.38
C PRO A 132 -4.38 -4.56 21.15
N GLY A 133 -4.89 -5.78 20.90
CA GLY A 133 -6.33 -6.03 20.71
C GLY A 133 -6.70 -6.22 19.24
N GLY A 134 -8.00 -6.09 18.97
CA GLY A 134 -8.58 -6.35 17.65
C GLY A 134 -9.21 -7.73 17.53
N VAL A 135 -9.89 -7.95 16.41
CA VAL A 135 -10.59 -9.21 16.09
C VAL A 135 -10.48 -9.50 14.60
N PHE A 136 -10.54 -10.76 14.22
CA PHE A 136 -10.67 -11.16 12.83
C PHE A 136 -11.51 -12.43 12.68
N VAL A 137 -12.00 -12.67 11.46
CA VAL A 137 -12.72 -13.87 11.04
C VAL A 137 -12.13 -14.32 9.71
N GLY A 138 -11.66 -15.57 9.62
CA GLY A 138 -11.06 -16.16 8.42
C GLY A 138 -9.66 -15.62 8.12
N SER A 139 -9.54 -14.35 7.79
CA SER A 139 -8.25 -13.71 7.49
C SER A 139 -8.20 -12.27 8.00
N ARG A 140 -7.02 -11.68 7.96
CA ARG A 140 -6.78 -10.27 8.32
C ARG A 140 -5.91 -9.59 7.28
N PHE A 141 -5.95 -8.25 7.25
CA PHE A 141 -5.17 -7.45 6.31
C PHE A 141 -3.65 -7.57 6.56
N ALA A 142 -3.22 -7.53 7.82
CA ALA A 142 -1.81 -7.76 8.16
C ALA A 142 -1.42 -9.23 7.94
N PRO A 143 -0.19 -9.51 7.47
CA PRO A 143 0.33 -10.87 7.39
C PRO A 143 0.21 -11.64 8.71
N ASN A 144 0.02 -12.95 8.66
CA ASN A 144 -0.12 -13.78 9.86
C ASN A 144 1.15 -13.81 10.74
N SER A 145 2.31 -13.52 10.16
CA SER A 145 3.59 -13.35 10.86
C SER A 145 3.63 -12.13 11.79
N VAL A 146 2.82 -11.09 11.51
CA VAL A 146 2.72 -9.92 12.40
C VAL A 146 1.99 -10.32 13.67
N LYS A 147 2.69 -10.29 14.80
CA LYS A 147 2.10 -10.61 16.11
C LYS A 147 1.48 -9.37 16.73
N VAL A 148 0.18 -9.46 17.03
CA VAL A 148 -0.58 -8.40 17.71
C VAL A 148 -1.09 -8.95 19.03
N PRO A 149 -0.56 -8.49 20.19
CA PRO A 149 -1.01 -8.97 21.50
C PRO A 149 -2.52 -8.76 21.68
N GLY A 150 -3.22 -9.74 22.23
CA GLY A 150 -4.65 -9.65 22.54
C GLY A 150 -5.60 -9.65 21.33
N MET A 151 -5.11 -9.87 20.11
CA MET A 151 -5.98 -10.07 18.94
C MET A 151 -6.72 -11.40 19.04
N ARG A 152 -8.03 -11.40 18.82
CA ARG A 152 -8.89 -12.58 18.92
C ARG A 152 -9.35 -13.08 17.55
N ASP A 153 -9.26 -14.40 17.36
CA ASP A 153 -9.76 -15.10 16.19
C ASP A 153 -11.19 -15.63 16.49
N PHE A 154 -12.16 -15.18 15.70
CA PHE A 154 -13.55 -15.66 15.73
C PHE A 154 -13.89 -16.53 14.50
N SER A 155 -12.89 -17.04 13.81
CA SER A 155 -13.10 -17.92 12.68
C SER A 155 -13.81 -19.21 13.12
N PRO A 156 -14.72 -19.76 12.31
CA PRO A 156 -15.31 -21.06 12.58
C PRO A 156 -14.24 -22.12 12.73
N GLN A 157 -14.30 -22.88 13.80
CA GLN A 157 -13.39 -24.03 13.98
C GLN A 157 -13.78 -25.13 12.98
N PRO A 158 -12.81 -25.84 12.36
CA PRO A 158 -13.12 -26.99 11.53
C PRO A 158 -13.88 -28.00 12.38
N SER A 159 -15.04 -28.46 11.87
CA SER A 159 -15.79 -29.56 12.49
C SER A 159 -14.88 -30.79 12.57
N LYS A 160 -14.74 -31.35 13.79
CA LYS A 160 -14.02 -32.62 14.03
C LYS A 160 -14.76 -33.76 13.36
#